data_a535a1c972aaf662fbcb1ff9e540b480
#
_entry.id   a535a1c972aaf662fbcb1ff9e540b480
#
_cell.length_a   1.000
_cell.length_b   1.000
_cell.length_c   1.000
_cell.angle_alpha   90.00
_cell.angle_beta   90.00
_cell.angle_gamma   90.00
#
_symmetry.space_group_name_H-M   'P 1'
#
loop_
_entity.id
_entity.type
_entity.pdbx_description
1 polymer ?
#
loop_
_entity_poly.entity_id
_entity_poly.type
_entity_poly.pdbx_seq_one_letter_code
_entity_poly.pdbx_strand_id
1 'polypeptide(L)'
;MISIVVPIYKSEFNIPDLITQLNSVVDYYSEEVEVVFVIDGSPDRSFDLLQSKDIIKKFKSQLILLSRNFGALSAVQTGLFNARGRVIVVKAADCQEPVILLTNLVDEIVNDRADISIGVRETREDNVKTRIFSAIYWAIFRRLGNDDVPRRGVDIFALSKTVRDQIIVIDDNPAALVGLLYWVGFRRVEIGYDRIERKIGKSSWSFRKKAKYAIDSLTSFSGAPLVWLAVLGVVSAVISVALSVTVMFWQLIWHQSPPGYTPIVLGIGVLMSSMMFGFAVLGAYVWRIAEDTRGRPSSIIAARLELDSNMSQS
;
A
#
# COMPACT_ATOMS: atom_id res chain seq x y z
N MET A 1 -15.49 -10.78 -19.55
CA MET A 1 -14.26 -9.96 -19.75
C MET A 1 -13.50 -9.85 -18.44
N ILE A 2 -12.19 -10.00 -18.48
CA ILE A 2 -11.24 -9.87 -17.37
C ILE A 2 -10.39 -8.62 -17.62
N SER A 3 -10.10 -7.82 -16.59
CA SER A 3 -9.20 -6.67 -16.68
C SER A 3 -7.93 -6.93 -15.91
N ILE A 4 -6.77 -6.68 -16.54
CA ILE A 4 -5.46 -6.74 -15.90
C ILE A 4 -4.94 -5.31 -15.74
N VAL A 5 -4.78 -4.85 -14.51
CA VAL A 5 -4.23 -3.51 -14.20
C VAL A 5 -2.75 -3.62 -13.96
N VAL A 6 -1.96 -2.85 -14.73
CA VAL A 6 -0.50 -2.87 -14.65
C VAL A 6 0.04 -1.45 -14.40
N PRO A 7 0.46 -1.11 -13.18
CA PRO A 7 1.15 0.13 -12.90
C PRO A 7 2.59 0.10 -13.44
N ILE A 8 3.00 1.13 -14.17
CA ILE A 8 4.30 1.19 -14.86
C ILE A 8 5.09 2.43 -14.44
N TYR A 9 6.30 2.20 -13.95
CA TYR A 9 7.27 3.25 -13.67
C TYR A 9 8.70 2.74 -13.81
N LYS A 10 9.48 3.31 -14.75
CA LYS A 10 10.87 2.90 -15.09
C LYS A 10 10.96 1.41 -15.42
N SER A 11 10.10 0.95 -16.32
CA SER A 11 9.96 -0.47 -16.64
C SER A 11 10.25 -0.78 -18.11
N GLU A 12 10.87 0.13 -18.87
CA GLU A 12 11.11 -0.04 -20.31
C GLU A 12 11.75 -1.39 -20.67
N PHE A 13 12.71 -1.85 -19.86
CA PHE A 13 13.40 -3.12 -20.10
C PHE A 13 12.55 -4.36 -19.74
N ASN A 14 11.50 -4.20 -18.94
CA ASN A 14 10.62 -5.30 -18.55
C ASN A 14 9.42 -5.46 -19.51
N ILE A 15 9.13 -4.46 -20.35
CA ILE A 15 7.96 -4.47 -21.22
C ILE A 15 7.90 -5.70 -22.14
N PRO A 16 8.98 -6.15 -22.80
CA PRO A 16 8.91 -7.35 -23.64
C PRO A 16 8.52 -8.62 -22.87
N ASP A 17 9.12 -8.85 -21.69
CA ASP A 17 8.78 -9.98 -20.82
C ASP A 17 7.35 -9.86 -20.28
N LEU A 18 6.92 -8.65 -19.93
CA LEU A 18 5.57 -8.35 -19.46
C LEU A 18 4.53 -8.72 -20.53
N ILE A 19 4.72 -8.26 -21.77
CA ILE A 19 3.80 -8.58 -22.88
C ILE A 19 3.74 -10.08 -23.14
N THR A 20 4.89 -10.76 -23.07
CA THR A 20 4.93 -12.24 -23.20
C THR A 20 4.10 -12.92 -22.14
N GLN A 21 4.23 -12.50 -20.87
CA GLN A 21 3.41 -13.04 -19.78
C GLN A 21 1.92 -12.72 -19.95
N LEU A 22 1.58 -11.49 -20.35
CA LEU A 22 0.20 -11.10 -20.60
C LEU A 22 -0.43 -11.90 -21.74
N ASN A 23 0.31 -12.13 -22.82
CA ASN A 23 -0.16 -12.99 -23.92
C ASN A 23 -0.45 -14.42 -23.44
N SER A 24 0.38 -14.97 -22.53
CA SER A 24 0.12 -16.30 -21.96
C SER A 24 -1.16 -16.34 -21.11
N VAL A 25 -1.47 -15.25 -20.39
CA VAL A 25 -2.74 -15.13 -19.64
C VAL A 25 -3.92 -15.04 -20.60
N VAL A 26 -3.79 -14.24 -21.68
CA VAL A 26 -4.84 -14.11 -22.70
C VAL A 26 -5.11 -15.44 -23.39
N ASP A 27 -4.07 -16.20 -23.73
CA ASP A 27 -4.20 -17.51 -24.38
C ASP A 27 -4.85 -18.56 -23.43
N TYR A 28 -4.80 -18.37 -22.12
CA TYR A 28 -5.42 -19.26 -21.14
C TYR A 28 -6.94 -19.08 -21.06
N TYR A 29 -7.44 -17.86 -21.24
CA TYR A 29 -8.88 -17.57 -21.11
C TYR A 29 -9.57 -17.54 -22.48
N SER A 30 -10.76 -18.17 -22.55
CA SER A 30 -11.63 -18.06 -23.73
C SER A 30 -12.43 -16.77 -23.77
N GLU A 31 -12.53 -16.05 -22.66
CA GLU A 31 -13.22 -14.78 -22.60
C GLU A 31 -12.27 -13.61 -22.88
N GLU A 32 -12.86 -12.48 -23.29
CA GLU A 32 -12.13 -11.27 -23.62
C GLU A 32 -11.31 -10.75 -22.42
N VAL A 33 -10.05 -10.42 -22.66
CA VAL A 33 -9.14 -9.81 -21.70
C VAL A 33 -8.78 -8.41 -22.16
N GLU A 34 -8.91 -7.43 -21.28
CA GLU A 34 -8.33 -6.10 -21.46
C GLU A 34 -7.15 -5.89 -20.52
N VAL A 35 -6.20 -5.07 -20.93
CA VAL A 35 -5.10 -4.66 -20.09
C VAL A 35 -5.10 -3.15 -19.91
N VAL A 36 -5.11 -2.69 -18.67
CA VAL A 36 -5.06 -1.27 -18.32
C VAL A 36 -3.65 -0.94 -17.84
N PHE A 37 -2.84 -0.39 -18.74
CA PHE A 37 -1.49 0.10 -18.42
C PHE A 37 -1.59 1.52 -17.85
N VAL A 38 -1.08 1.72 -16.65
CA VAL A 38 -1.04 3.05 -16.02
C VAL A 38 0.41 3.48 -15.84
N ILE A 39 0.85 4.40 -16.70
CA ILE A 39 2.21 4.97 -16.69
C ILE A 39 2.22 6.10 -15.65
N ASP A 40 2.90 5.89 -14.54
CA ASP A 40 2.98 6.80 -13.40
C ASP A 40 4.07 7.87 -13.62
N GLY A 41 3.89 8.71 -14.65
CA GLY A 41 4.82 9.77 -14.98
C GLY A 41 6.25 9.25 -15.18
N SER A 42 6.41 8.13 -15.88
CA SER A 42 7.71 7.48 -16.07
C SER A 42 8.60 8.32 -16.99
N PRO A 43 9.87 8.60 -16.62
CA PRO A 43 10.79 9.40 -17.43
C PRO A 43 11.50 8.59 -18.54
N ASP A 44 11.28 7.27 -18.59
CA ASP A 44 11.85 6.35 -19.57
C ASP A 44 10.93 6.16 -20.80
N ARG A 45 11.30 5.29 -21.71
CA ARG A 45 10.54 5.03 -22.93
C ARG A 45 9.37 4.07 -22.77
N SER A 46 8.92 3.80 -21.53
CA SER A 46 7.83 2.85 -21.27
C SER A 46 6.54 3.22 -22.01
N PHE A 47 6.20 4.51 -22.06
CA PHE A 47 5.02 5.00 -22.78
C PHE A 47 5.13 4.77 -24.29
N ASP A 48 6.25 5.18 -24.89
CA ASP A 48 6.48 5.08 -26.33
C ASP A 48 6.46 3.61 -26.81
N LEU A 49 7.07 2.71 -26.00
CA LEU A 49 7.09 1.29 -26.31
C LEU A 49 5.68 0.69 -26.30
N LEU A 50 4.86 1.04 -25.31
CA LEU A 50 3.49 0.51 -25.20
C LEU A 50 2.53 1.17 -26.21
N GLN A 51 2.81 2.39 -26.67
CA GLN A 51 2.04 3.03 -27.72
C GLN A 51 2.27 2.39 -29.10
N SER A 52 3.41 1.70 -29.29
CA SER A 52 3.71 1.01 -30.54
C SER A 52 2.73 -0.15 -30.78
N LYS A 53 1.94 -0.08 -31.86
CA LYS A 53 0.95 -1.09 -32.25
C LYS A 53 1.55 -2.50 -32.48
N ASP A 54 2.85 -2.59 -32.67
CA ASP A 54 3.53 -3.86 -32.95
C ASP A 54 3.69 -4.75 -31.72
N ILE A 55 3.62 -4.17 -30.52
CA ILE A 55 3.84 -4.88 -29.25
C ILE A 55 2.55 -5.50 -28.72
N ILE A 56 1.39 -4.81 -28.88
CA ILE A 56 0.10 -5.24 -28.34
C ILE A 56 -0.77 -5.75 -29.48
N LYS A 57 -0.79 -7.07 -29.71
CA LYS A 57 -1.54 -7.69 -30.82
C LYS A 57 -2.70 -8.57 -30.39
N LYS A 58 -2.69 -9.13 -29.17
CA LYS A 58 -3.61 -10.19 -28.75
C LYS A 58 -4.76 -9.74 -27.87
N PHE A 59 -4.70 -8.52 -27.30
CA PHE A 59 -5.71 -8.06 -26.34
C PHE A 59 -6.02 -6.58 -26.53
N LYS A 60 -7.19 -6.17 -26.09
CA LYS A 60 -7.54 -4.74 -25.99
C LYS A 60 -6.78 -4.11 -24.86
N SER A 61 -6.32 -2.88 -25.01
CA SER A 61 -5.62 -2.19 -23.95
C SER A 61 -6.00 -0.72 -23.83
N GLN A 62 -5.95 -0.23 -22.60
CA GLN A 62 -6.00 1.17 -22.26
C GLN A 62 -4.60 1.59 -21.80
N LEU A 63 -4.06 2.62 -22.41
CA LEU A 63 -2.79 3.23 -22.03
C LEU A 63 -3.08 4.58 -21.37
N ILE A 64 -2.89 4.67 -20.07
CA ILE A 64 -3.16 5.86 -19.27
C ILE A 64 -1.85 6.46 -18.80
N LEU A 65 -1.58 7.70 -19.19
CA LEU A 65 -0.40 8.46 -18.76
C LEU A 65 -0.80 9.43 -17.64
N LEU A 66 -0.17 9.31 -16.47
CA LEU A 66 -0.32 10.27 -15.38
C LEU A 66 0.59 11.48 -15.59
N SER A 67 0.15 12.67 -15.18
CA SER A 67 0.85 13.94 -15.39
C SER A 67 2.22 14.02 -14.70
N ARG A 68 2.44 13.24 -13.66
CA ARG A 68 3.70 13.08 -12.92
C ARG A 68 3.70 11.76 -12.17
N ASN A 69 4.79 11.44 -11.46
CA ASN A 69 4.80 10.31 -10.54
C ASN A 69 3.96 10.62 -9.29
N PHE A 70 2.85 9.88 -9.12
CA PHE A 70 1.95 9.92 -7.96
C PHE A 70 2.20 8.74 -7.02
N GLY A 71 2.90 7.70 -7.47
CA GLY A 71 3.20 6.48 -6.74
C GLY A 71 2.41 5.27 -7.21
N ALA A 72 2.98 4.07 -6.99
CA ALA A 72 2.44 2.82 -7.53
C ALA A 72 0.98 2.57 -7.11
N LEU A 73 0.60 2.87 -5.87
CA LEU A 73 -0.76 2.65 -5.38
C LEU A 73 -1.78 3.60 -6.03
N SER A 74 -1.40 4.87 -6.28
CA SER A 74 -2.23 5.80 -7.05
C SER A 74 -2.43 5.32 -8.49
N ALA A 75 -1.38 4.78 -9.10
CA ALA A 75 -1.47 4.18 -10.43
C ALA A 75 -2.39 2.95 -10.44
N VAL A 76 -2.31 2.07 -9.41
CA VAL A 76 -3.22 0.95 -9.24
C VAL A 76 -4.66 1.43 -9.09
N GLN A 77 -4.92 2.39 -8.21
CA GLN A 77 -6.26 2.95 -8.01
C GLN A 77 -6.80 3.53 -9.33
N THR A 78 -6.00 4.31 -10.07
CA THR A 78 -6.38 4.81 -11.39
C THR A 78 -6.74 3.68 -12.36
N GLY A 79 -5.98 2.60 -12.34
CA GLY A 79 -6.27 1.42 -13.15
C GLY A 79 -7.57 0.74 -12.75
N LEU A 80 -7.84 0.58 -11.46
CA LEU A 80 -9.10 0.03 -10.95
C LEU A 80 -10.32 0.87 -11.38
N PHE A 81 -10.21 2.20 -11.33
CA PHE A 81 -11.25 3.13 -11.80
C PHE A 81 -11.59 2.96 -13.29
N ASN A 82 -10.58 2.62 -14.12
CA ASN A 82 -10.74 2.51 -15.57
C ASN A 82 -10.97 1.08 -16.06
N ALA A 83 -10.80 0.07 -15.22
CA ALA A 83 -11.02 -1.33 -15.55
C ALA A 83 -12.51 -1.62 -15.77
N ARG A 84 -12.85 -2.35 -16.86
CA ARG A 84 -14.24 -2.62 -17.31
C ARG A 84 -14.67 -4.07 -17.03
N GLY A 85 -13.73 -4.94 -16.71
CA GLY A 85 -13.95 -6.37 -16.50
C GLY A 85 -14.84 -6.70 -15.30
N ARG A 86 -15.44 -7.91 -15.34
CA ARG A 86 -16.15 -8.48 -14.19
C ARG A 86 -15.20 -9.00 -13.11
N VAL A 87 -13.96 -9.32 -13.50
CA VAL A 87 -12.85 -9.66 -12.63
C VAL A 87 -11.69 -8.72 -12.97
N ILE A 88 -11.09 -8.14 -11.96
CA ILE A 88 -9.97 -7.21 -12.11
C ILE A 88 -8.78 -7.76 -11.33
N VAL A 89 -7.65 -8.00 -11.99
CA VAL A 89 -6.42 -8.42 -11.34
C VAL A 89 -5.35 -7.34 -11.49
N VAL A 90 -4.62 -7.07 -10.40
CA VAL A 90 -3.49 -6.14 -10.39
C VAL A 90 -2.20 -6.94 -10.52
N LYS A 91 -1.34 -6.56 -11.47
CA LYS A 91 -0.04 -7.19 -11.73
C LYS A 91 1.07 -6.16 -11.75
N ALA A 92 2.19 -6.42 -11.08
CA ALA A 92 3.36 -5.58 -11.18
C ALA A 92 4.08 -5.72 -12.54
N ALA A 93 4.68 -4.64 -13.03
CA ALA A 93 5.41 -4.63 -14.31
C ALA A 93 6.80 -5.30 -14.24
N ASP A 94 7.28 -5.70 -13.05
CA ASP A 94 8.61 -6.27 -12.86
C ASP A 94 8.70 -7.78 -13.11
N CYS A 95 7.59 -8.39 -13.50
CA CYS A 95 7.48 -9.81 -13.87
C CYS A 95 7.98 -10.80 -12.81
N GLN A 96 7.94 -10.43 -11.53
CA GLN A 96 8.36 -11.29 -10.43
C GLN A 96 7.28 -12.28 -9.96
N GLU A 97 6.03 -12.07 -10.36
CA GLU A 97 4.93 -12.99 -10.11
C GLU A 97 4.81 -14.02 -11.24
N PRO A 98 4.73 -15.33 -10.91
CA PRO A 98 4.47 -16.38 -11.92
C PRO A 98 3.13 -16.17 -12.63
N VAL A 99 3.07 -16.47 -13.92
CA VAL A 99 1.81 -16.38 -14.71
C VAL A 99 0.72 -17.26 -14.09
N ILE A 100 1.07 -18.44 -13.61
CA ILE A 100 0.12 -19.36 -12.96
C ILE A 100 -0.54 -18.74 -11.72
N LEU A 101 0.13 -17.84 -11.02
CA LEU A 101 -0.48 -17.14 -9.90
C LEU A 101 -1.61 -16.22 -10.37
N LEU A 102 -1.41 -15.48 -11.47
CA LEU A 102 -2.45 -14.62 -12.03
C LEU A 102 -3.70 -15.42 -12.40
N THR A 103 -3.52 -16.53 -13.09
CA THR A 103 -4.65 -17.39 -13.49
C THR A 103 -5.35 -17.97 -12.27
N ASN A 104 -4.61 -18.46 -11.28
CA ASN A 104 -5.21 -18.98 -10.05
C ASN A 104 -6.01 -17.90 -9.30
N LEU A 105 -5.50 -16.66 -9.18
CA LEU A 105 -6.20 -15.57 -8.52
C LEU A 105 -7.51 -15.21 -9.24
N VAL A 106 -7.49 -15.15 -10.56
CA VAL A 106 -8.67 -14.85 -11.37
C VAL A 106 -9.68 -16.00 -11.32
N ASP A 107 -9.23 -17.25 -11.38
CA ASP A 107 -10.09 -18.45 -11.38
C ASP A 107 -10.86 -18.60 -10.07
N GLU A 108 -10.32 -18.17 -8.92
CA GLU A 108 -11.08 -18.17 -7.67
C GLU A 108 -12.34 -17.29 -7.76
N ILE A 109 -12.25 -16.16 -8.46
CA ILE A 109 -13.36 -15.24 -8.63
C ILE A 109 -14.29 -15.68 -9.78
N VAL A 110 -13.71 -16.12 -10.90
CA VAL A 110 -14.50 -16.61 -12.06
C VAL A 110 -15.40 -17.78 -11.66
N ASN A 111 -14.90 -18.68 -10.81
CA ASN A 111 -15.62 -19.85 -10.32
C ASN A 111 -16.48 -19.56 -9.08
N ASP A 112 -16.67 -18.28 -8.70
CA ASP A 112 -17.50 -17.84 -7.56
C ASP A 112 -17.06 -18.44 -6.20
N ARG A 113 -15.79 -18.78 -6.04
CA ARG A 113 -15.23 -19.28 -4.78
C ARG A 113 -14.83 -18.15 -3.82
N ALA A 114 -14.46 -16.99 -4.37
CA ALA A 114 -14.13 -15.79 -3.61
C ALA A 114 -14.54 -14.52 -4.36
N ASP A 115 -14.64 -13.41 -3.63
CA ASP A 115 -14.86 -12.08 -4.18
C ASP A 115 -13.55 -11.29 -4.25
N ILE A 116 -12.57 -11.68 -3.40
CA ILE A 116 -11.21 -11.14 -3.33
C ILE A 116 -10.25 -12.32 -3.29
N SER A 117 -9.26 -12.34 -4.15
CA SER A 117 -8.15 -13.30 -4.10
C SER A 117 -6.81 -12.56 -3.99
N ILE A 118 -5.96 -13.01 -3.07
CA ILE A 118 -4.72 -12.31 -2.69
C ILE A 118 -3.54 -13.25 -2.82
N GLY A 119 -2.51 -12.81 -3.56
CA GLY A 119 -1.23 -13.51 -3.62
C GLY A 119 -0.37 -13.19 -2.39
N VAL A 120 -0.01 -14.23 -1.62
CA VAL A 120 0.81 -14.11 -0.41
C VAL A 120 2.16 -14.80 -0.64
N ARG A 121 3.26 -14.10 -0.43
CA ARG A 121 4.60 -14.67 -0.59
C ARG A 121 4.87 -15.73 0.47
N GLU A 122 5.34 -16.92 0.07
CA GLU A 122 5.72 -17.98 1.00
C GLU A 122 7.15 -17.84 1.50
N THR A 123 8.07 -17.49 0.61
CA THR A 123 9.49 -17.31 0.96
C THR A 123 9.91 -15.85 0.94
N ARG A 124 10.76 -15.45 1.89
CA ARG A 124 11.42 -14.14 1.97
C ARG A 124 12.91 -14.31 2.17
N GLU A 125 13.68 -13.95 1.17
CA GLU A 125 15.12 -13.72 1.28
C GLU A 125 15.41 -12.22 1.61
N ASP A 126 14.69 -11.67 2.57
CA ASP A 126 14.94 -10.30 3.00
C ASP A 126 16.11 -10.22 3.98
N ASN A 127 16.92 -9.18 3.87
CA ASN A 127 17.97 -8.85 4.85
C ASN A 127 17.36 -8.77 6.26
N VAL A 128 18.04 -9.34 7.27
CA VAL A 128 17.57 -9.47 8.66
C VAL A 128 16.96 -8.18 9.22
N LYS A 129 17.58 -7.02 8.93
CA LYS A 129 17.06 -5.71 9.36
C LYS A 129 15.69 -5.40 8.77
N THR A 130 15.49 -5.67 7.48
CA THR A 130 14.20 -5.45 6.79
C THR A 130 13.13 -6.39 7.32
N ARG A 131 13.50 -7.65 7.63
CA ARG A 131 12.61 -8.66 8.20
C ARG A 131 12.10 -8.28 9.58
N ILE A 132 12.99 -7.80 10.46
CA ILE A 132 12.61 -7.35 11.82
C ILE A 132 11.68 -6.14 11.73
N PHE A 133 12.02 -5.13 10.92
CA PHE A 133 11.19 -3.92 10.78
C PHE A 133 9.80 -4.23 10.20
N SER A 134 9.74 -5.10 9.20
CA SER A 134 8.49 -5.57 8.61
C SER A 134 7.67 -6.39 9.62
N ALA A 135 8.30 -7.25 10.42
CA ALA A 135 7.62 -8.05 11.44
C ALA A 135 7.01 -7.16 12.54
N ILE A 136 7.75 -6.15 13.01
CA ILE A 136 7.26 -5.17 14.00
C ILE A 136 6.09 -4.38 13.43
N TYR A 137 6.22 -3.86 12.20
CA TYR A 137 5.15 -3.12 11.52
C TYR A 137 3.87 -3.94 11.42
N TRP A 138 3.95 -5.17 10.90
CA TRP A 138 2.77 -6.02 10.74
C TRP A 138 2.20 -6.52 12.06
N ALA A 139 3.04 -6.68 13.10
CA ALA A 139 2.57 -7.01 14.46
C ALA A 139 1.76 -5.84 15.05
N ILE A 140 2.26 -4.62 14.91
CA ILE A 140 1.56 -3.41 15.33
C ILE A 140 0.26 -3.25 14.54
N PHE A 141 0.31 -3.32 13.22
CA PHE A 141 -0.84 -3.12 12.33
C PHE A 141 -1.99 -4.08 12.67
N ARG A 142 -1.70 -5.35 12.93
CA ARG A 142 -2.72 -6.34 13.35
C ARG A 142 -3.29 -6.05 14.73
N ARG A 143 -2.41 -5.77 15.73
CA ARG A 143 -2.85 -5.51 17.09
C ARG A 143 -3.73 -4.25 17.22
N LEU A 144 -3.72 -3.38 16.21
CA LEU A 144 -4.41 -2.11 16.17
C LEU A 144 -5.77 -2.14 15.44
N GLY A 145 -6.27 -3.32 15.06
CA GLY A 145 -7.64 -3.46 14.57
C GLY A 145 -7.82 -4.20 13.25
N ASN A 146 -6.79 -4.88 12.75
CA ASN A 146 -6.88 -5.68 11.52
C ASN A 146 -6.19 -7.03 11.71
N ASP A 147 -6.76 -7.91 12.55
CA ASP A 147 -6.21 -9.23 12.86
C ASP A 147 -6.05 -10.13 11.62
N ASP A 148 -6.84 -9.90 10.58
CA ASP A 148 -6.90 -10.70 9.35
C ASP A 148 -5.80 -10.39 8.32
N VAL A 149 -5.03 -9.29 8.47
CA VAL A 149 -4.04 -8.92 7.46
C VAL A 149 -2.81 -9.84 7.52
N PRO A 150 -2.38 -10.44 6.39
CA PRO A 150 -1.29 -11.40 6.37
C PRO A 150 0.04 -10.77 6.81
N ARG A 151 0.86 -11.58 7.47
CA ARG A 151 2.18 -11.17 8.00
C ARG A 151 3.18 -10.75 6.91
N ARG A 152 2.88 -11.00 5.63
CA ARG A 152 3.85 -10.96 4.54
C ARG A 152 3.60 -9.89 3.48
N GLY A 153 2.56 -9.06 3.66
CA GLY A 153 2.17 -8.01 2.70
C GLY A 153 1.44 -8.56 1.48
N VAL A 154 0.84 -7.66 0.72
CA VAL A 154 0.09 -7.95 -0.50
C VAL A 154 0.75 -7.23 -1.66
N ASP A 155 1.15 -7.98 -2.69
CA ASP A 155 1.74 -7.40 -3.90
C ASP A 155 0.81 -7.53 -5.11
N ILE A 156 0.04 -8.61 -5.16
CA ILE A 156 -0.84 -8.97 -6.24
C ILE A 156 -2.18 -9.43 -5.67
N PHE A 157 -3.27 -9.02 -6.29
CA PHE A 157 -4.62 -9.41 -5.89
C PHE A 157 -5.57 -9.33 -7.07
N ALA A 158 -6.67 -10.06 -7.01
CA ALA A 158 -7.79 -9.90 -7.93
C ALA A 158 -9.08 -9.63 -7.17
N LEU A 159 -10.00 -8.92 -7.82
CA LEU A 159 -11.26 -8.43 -7.27
C LEU A 159 -12.41 -8.77 -8.21
N SER A 160 -13.57 -9.11 -7.65
CA SER A 160 -14.81 -9.04 -8.40
C SER A 160 -15.18 -7.58 -8.69
N LYS A 161 -15.96 -7.35 -9.74
CA LYS A 161 -16.49 -6.02 -10.07
C LYS A 161 -17.22 -5.37 -8.88
N THR A 162 -17.99 -6.16 -8.15
CA THR A 162 -18.74 -5.68 -6.98
C THR A 162 -17.83 -5.11 -5.92
N VAL A 163 -16.74 -5.81 -5.59
CA VAL A 163 -15.74 -5.33 -4.62
C VAL A 163 -15.05 -4.07 -5.15
N ARG A 164 -14.61 -4.08 -6.41
CA ARG A 164 -13.98 -2.94 -7.05
C ARG A 164 -14.86 -1.70 -6.96
N ASP A 165 -16.15 -1.83 -7.26
CA ASP A 165 -17.10 -0.71 -7.25
C ASP A 165 -17.26 -0.13 -5.84
N GLN A 166 -17.23 -0.95 -4.77
CA GLN A 166 -17.24 -0.48 -3.39
C GLN A 166 -15.93 0.24 -3.02
N ILE A 167 -14.78 -0.29 -3.41
CA ILE A 167 -13.47 0.34 -3.15
C ILE A 167 -13.39 1.72 -3.83
N ILE A 168 -13.92 1.85 -5.03
CA ILE A 168 -13.98 3.11 -5.76
C ILE A 168 -14.85 4.15 -5.04
N VAL A 169 -16.01 3.74 -4.51
CA VAL A 169 -16.92 4.65 -3.78
C VAL A 169 -16.29 5.17 -2.49
N ILE A 170 -15.50 4.35 -1.80
CA ILE A 170 -14.81 4.75 -0.57
C ILE A 170 -13.78 5.86 -0.85
N ASP A 171 -13.14 5.83 -2.04
CA ASP A 171 -12.16 6.83 -2.53
C ASP A 171 -11.15 7.30 -1.46
N ASP A 172 -10.67 6.36 -0.65
CA ASP A 172 -9.68 6.63 0.42
C ASP A 172 -8.28 6.84 -0.18
N ASN A 173 -7.38 7.32 0.65
CA ASN A 173 -5.96 7.47 0.29
C ASN A 173 -5.42 6.16 -0.32
N PRO A 174 -4.71 6.21 -1.47
CA PRO A 174 -4.15 5.01 -2.11
C PRO A 174 -3.33 4.12 -1.17
N ALA A 175 -2.68 4.69 -0.16
CA ALA A 175 -1.96 3.93 0.87
C ALA A 175 -2.86 3.00 1.70
N ALA A 176 -4.16 3.28 1.74
CA ALA A 176 -5.15 2.46 2.42
C ALA A 176 -5.60 1.22 1.60
N LEU A 177 -5.29 1.17 0.29
CA LEU A 177 -5.84 0.16 -0.61
C LEU A 177 -5.69 -1.28 -0.08
N VAL A 178 -4.51 -1.65 0.41
CA VAL A 178 -4.28 -3.00 0.96
C VAL A 178 -5.15 -3.24 2.20
N GLY A 179 -5.27 -2.26 3.08
CA GLY A 179 -6.14 -2.37 4.26
C GLY A 179 -7.62 -2.49 3.88
N LEU A 180 -8.07 -1.77 2.84
CA LEU A 180 -9.44 -1.85 2.34
C LEU A 180 -9.80 -3.25 1.85
N LEU A 181 -8.87 -3.99 1.22
CA LEU A 181 -9.10 -5.39 0.80
C LEU A 181 -9.51 -6.29 1.99
N TYR A 182 -9.06 -5.97 3.19
CA TYR A 182 -9.40 -6.71 4.41
C TYR A 182 -10.60 -6.11 5.15
N TRP A 183 -10.80 -4.81 5.04
CA TRP A 183 -11.85 -4.08 5.74
C TRP A 183 -13.25 -4.26 5.12
N VAL A 184 -13.36 -4.42 3.80
CA VAL A 184 -14.65 -4.48 3.09
C VAL A 184 -15.48 -5.73 3.37
N GLY A 185 -14.94 -6.76 4.03
CA GLY A 185 -15.70 -7.89 4.58
C GLY A 185 -16.21 -8.93 3.57
N PHE A 186 -15.82 -8.86 2.29
CA PHE A 186 -16.19 -9.86 1.27
C PHE A 186 -15.44 -11.18 1.44
N ARG A 187 -15.94 -12.26 0.77
CA ARG A 187 -15.29 -13.58 0.77
C ARG A 187 -13.89 -13.47 0.20
N ARG A 188 -12.89 -13.88 0.97
CA ARG A 188 -11.48 -13.71 0.65
C ARG A 188 -10.75 -15.05 0.65
N VAL A 189 -9.85 -15.25 -0.33
CA VAL A 189 -8.93 -16.37 -0.39
C VAL A 189 -7.49 -15.87 -0.54
N GLU A 190 -6.55 -16.54 0.10
CA GLU A 190 -5.13 -16.28 -0.01
C GLU A 190 -4.45 -17.42 -0.76
N ILE A 191 -3.63 -17.10 -1.76
CA ILE A 191 -2.87 -18.06 -2.56
C ILE A 191 -1.39 -17.81 -2.34
N GLY A 192 -0.72 -18.84 -1.79
CA GLY A 192 0.72 -18.79 -1.57
C GLY A 192 1.50 -18.87 -2.88
N TYR A 193 2.60 -18.10 -2.98
CA TYR A 193 3.50 -18.19 -4.13
C TYR A 193 4.94 -17.87 -3.76
N ASP A 194 5.87 -18.44 -4.55
CA ASP A 194 7.27 -18.09 -4.51
C ASP A 194 7.59 -17.01 -5.55
N ARG A 195 8.25 -15.97 -5.11
CA ARG A 195 8.62 -14.85 -5.98
C ARG A 195 9.82 -15.21 -6.85
N ILE A 196 9.71 -14.92 -8.13
CA ILE A 196 10.82 -15.07 -9.09
C ILE A 196 11.84 -13.95 -8.83
N GLU A 197 13.13 -14.26 -8.88
CA GLU A 197 14.18 -13.25 -8.76
C GLU A 197 14.05 -12.17 -9.85
N ARG A 198 14.29 -10.93 -9.46
CA ARG A 198 14.27 -9.81 -10.39
C ARG A 198 15.44 -9.89 -11.36
N LYS A 199 15.14 -10.00 -12.65
CA LYS A 199 16.16 -10.05 -13.71
C LYS A 199 16.84 -8.70 -13.92
N ILE A 200 16.09 -7.58 -13.83
CA ILE A 200 16.55 -6.24 -14.19
C ILE A 200 15.99 -5.20 -13.22
N GLY A 201 16.81 -4.21 -12.83
CA GLY A 201 16.40 -3.03 -12.07
C GLY A 201 16.60 -3.13 -10.55
N LYS A 202 16.49 -1.97 -9.88
CA LYS A 202 16.55 -1.84 -8.41
C LYS A 202 15.18 -1.48 -7.86
N SER A 203 14.87 -1.92 -6.62
CA SER A 203 13.62 -1.55 -5.96
C SER A 203 13.47 -0.03 -5.87
N SER A 204 12.35 0.51 -6.33
CA SER A 204 12.01 1.94 -6.22
C SER A 204 11.56 2.36 -4.81
N TRP A 205 11.44 1.40 -3.87
CA TRP A 205 11.02 1.61 -2.50
C TRP A 205 12.19 1.96 -1.58
N SER A 206 12.47 3.26 -1.42
CA SER A 206 13.44 3.75 -0.43
C SER A 206 12.89 3.58 1.00
N PHE A 207 13.80 3.58 2.00
CA PHE A 207 13.42 3.52 3.43
C PHE A 207 12.43 4.64 3.82
N ARG A 208 12.62 5.86 3.31
CA ARG A 208 11.74 7.01 3.55
C ARG A 208 10.32 6.78 3.00
N LYS A 209 10.20 6.16 1.80
CA LYS A 209 8.91 5.81 1.22
C LYS A 209 8.21 4.71 2.04
N LYS A 210 8.96 3.70 2.52
CA LYS A 210 8.44 2.64 3.39
C LYS A 210 7.95 3.18 4.72
N ALA A 211 8.70 4.11 5.35
CA ALA A 211 8.30 4.74 6.60
C ALA A 211 7.04 5.60 6.43
N LYS A 212 6.99 6.41 5.36
CA LYS A 212 5.80 7.20 5.04
C LYS A 212 4.57 6.29 4.86
N TYR A 213 4.69 5.26 4.02
CA TYR A 213 3.62 4.29 3.81
C TYR A 213 3.14 3.64 5.12
N ALA A 214 4.08 3.28 6.01
CA ALA A 214 3.74 2.69 7.29
C ALA A 214 2.94 3.65 8.18
N ILE A 215 3.32 4.92 8.23
CA ILE A 215 2.60 5.95 9.00
C ILE A 215 1.21 6.18 8.38
N ASP A 216 1.13 6.38 7.08
CA ASP A 216 -0.12 6.64 6.37
C ASP A 216 -1.10 5.47 6.55
N SER A 217 -0.64 4.21 6.43
CA SER A 217 -1.48 3.02 6.65
C SER A 217 -1.95 2.88 8.09
N LEU A 218 -1.05 3.10 9.08
CA LEU A 218 -1.42 3.01 10.50
C LEU A 218 -2.46 4.05 10.89
N THR A 219 -2.33 5.27 10.38
CA THR A 219 -3.28 6.36 10.68
C THR A 219 -4.60 6.21 9.92
N SER A 220 -4.64 5.45 8.80
CA SER A 220 -5.86 5.20 8.02
C SER A 220 -6.83 4.26 8.73
N PHE A 221 -6.31 3.20 9.36
CA PHE A 221 -7.14 2.12 9.88
C PHE A 221 -7.19 2.03 11.40
N SER A 222 -6.46 2.89 12.10
CA SER A 222 -6.35 2.76 13.55
C SER A 222 -6.27 4.09 14.27
N GLY A 223 -7.15 4.26 15.27
CA GLY A 223 -7.03 5.30 16.28
C GLY A 223 -5.95 5.03 17.34
N ALA A 224 -5.23 3.91 17.21
CA ALA A 224 -4.27 3.47 18.23
C ALA A 224 -3.11 4.43 18.48
N PRO A 225 -2.55 5.16 17.49
CA PRO A 225 -1.57 6.20 17.81
C PRO A 225 -2.10 7.24 18.81
N LEU A 226 -3.41 7.59 18.72
CA LEU A 226 -4.06 8.49 19.69
C LEU A 226 -4.20 7.83 21.06
N VAL A 227 -4.56 6.54 21.11
CA VAL A 227 -4.64 5.79 22.37
C VAL A 227 -3.25 5.68 23.03
N TRP A 228 -2.21 5.38 22.25
CA TRP A 228 -0.83 5.35 22.75
C TRP A 228 -0.38 6.71 23.26
N LEU A 229 -0.80 7.78 22.61
CA LEU A 229 -0.56 9.14 23.07
C LEU A 229 -1.23 9.38 24.43
N ALA A 230 -2.48 8.98 24.60
CA ALA A 230 -3.20 9.10 25.86
C ALA A 230 -2.49 8.30 26.98
N VAL A 231 -2.10 7.05 26.69
CA VAL A 231 -1.34 6.19 27.61
C VAL A 231 0.00 6.84 28.00
N LEU A 232 0.74 7.37 27.03
CA LEU A 232 2.02 8.06 27.28
C LEU A 232 1.80 9.29 28.16
N GLY A 233 0.74 10.06 27.92
CA GLY A 233 0.35 11.20 28.75
C GLY A 233 0.07 10.79 30.20
N VAL A 234 -0.70 9.73 30.41
CA VAL A 234 -1.01 9.20 31.75
C VAL A 234 0.26 8.69 32.44
N VAL A 235 1.08 7.90 31.77
CA VAL A 235 2.36 7.38 32.30
C VAL A 235 3.31 8.54 32.68
N SER A 236 3.43 9.55 31.83
CA SER A 236 4.25 10.74 32.11
C SER A 236 3.74 11.52 33.34
N ALA A 237 2.41 11.66 33.46
CA ALA A 237 1.80 12.30 34.61
C ALA A 237 2.08 11.53 35.90
N VAL A 238 1.93 10.20 35.89
CA VAL A 238 2.24 9.33 37.04
C VAL A 238 3.71 9.43 37.44
N ILE A 239 4.62 9.37 36.47
CA ILE A 239 6.07 9.52 36.73
C ILE A 239 6.37 10.91 37.33
N SER A 240 5.78 11.97 36.79
CA SER A 240 5.99 13.34 37.29
C SER A 240 5.48 13.51 38.72
N VAL A 241 4.32 12.96 39.03
CA VAL A 241 3.77 12.96 40.39
C VAL A 241 4.65 12.16 41.33
N ALA A 242 5.10 10.96 40.96
CA ALA A 242 5.98 10.12 41.76
C ALA A 242 7.31 10.82 42.05
N LEU A 243 7.93 11.47 41.04
CA LEU A 243 9.16 12.26 41.23
C LEU A 243 8.93 13.44 42.16
N SER A 244 7.81 14.15 42.00
CA SER A 244 7.48 15.30 42.87
C SER A 244 7.29 14.87 44.33
N VAL A 245 6.60 13.75 44.58
CA VAL A 245 6.41 13.18 45.90
C VAL A 245 7.77 12.75 46.51
N THR A 246 8.60 12.07 45.71
CA THR A 246 9.94 11.64 46.16
C THR A 246 10.81 12.83 46.58
N VAL A 247 10.82 13.91 45.81
CA VAL A 247 11.55 15.14 46.11
C VAL A 247 11.01 15.80 47.36
N MET A 248 9.68 15.86 47.51
CA MET A 248 9.06 16.43 48.71
C MET A 248 9.43 15.64 49.97
N PHE A 249 9.41 14.31 49.94
CA PHE A 249 9.84 13.45 51.05
C PHE A 249 11.33 13.64 51.37
N TRP A 250 12.18 13.71 50.36
CA TRP A 250 13.61 13.94 50.55
C TRP A 250 13.90 15.27 51.25
N GLN A 251 13.22 16.33 50.84
CA GLN A 251 13.34 17.65 51.49
C GLN A 251 12.85 17.65 52.94
N LEU A 252 11.79 16.91 53.23
CA LEU A 252 11.22 16.83 54.59
C LEU A 252 12.15 16.12 55.58
N ILE A 253 12.87 15.08 55.14
CA ILE A 253 13.71 14.22 55.99
C ILE A 253 15.12 14.82 56.16
N TRP A 254 15.70 15.36 55.11
CA TRP A 254 17.15 15.70 55.11
C TRP A 254 17.45 17.19 55.25
N HIS A 255 16.47 18.06 55.29
CA HIS A 255 16.57 19.53 55.47
C HIS A 255 17.69 20.23 54.68
N GLN A 256 18.21 19.65 53.61
CA GLN A 256 19.25 20.23 52.77
C GLN A 256 18.61 21.07 51.66
N SER A 257 18.97 22.32 51.65
CA SER A 257 18.60 23.33 50.65
C SER A 257 19.37 23.11 49.34
N PRO A 258 18.82 23.38 48.23
CA PRO A 258 17.83 22.69 47.43
C PRO A 258 18.46 21.73 46.43
N PRO A 259 18.51 20.44 46.72
CA PRO A 259 18.80 19.44 45.69
C PRO A 259 17.60 19.24 44.76
N GLY A 260 16.50 19.95 45.00
CA GLY A 260 15.26 19.79 44.21
C GLY A 260 15.28 20.28 42.76
N TYR A 261 16.34 21.01 42.35
CA TYR A 261 16.42 21.55 40.98
C TYR A 261 16.49 20.43 39.91
N THR A 262 17.34 19.43 40.10
CA THR A 262 17.59 18.36 39.13
C THR A 262 16.33 17.51 38.88
N PRO A 263 15.60 16.98 39.88
CA PRO A 263 14.39 16.23 39.60
C PRO A 263 13.24 17.08 39.04
N ILE A 264 13.14 18.37 39.39
CA ILE A 264 12.16 19.28 38.80
C ILE A 264 12.45 19.48 37.32
N VAL A 265 13.69 19.76 36.94
CA VAL A 265 14.09 19.94 35.55
C VAL A 265 13.87 18.64 34.72
N LEU A 266 14.23 17.48 35.31
CA LEU A 266 13.95 16.18 34.67
C LEU A 266 12.47 15.92 34.51
N GLY A 267 11.64 16.19 35.52
CA GLY A 267 10.20 16.07 35.45
C GLY A 267 9.58 16.96 34.39
N ILE A 268 9.98 18.21 34.32
CA ILE A 268 9.56 19.14 33.26
C ILE A 268 10.02 18.64 31.88
N GLY A 269 11.26 18.15 31.76
CA GLY A 269 11.80 17.61 30.52
C GLY A 269 11.01 16.41 30.01
N VAL A 270 10.62 15.48 30.89
CA VAL A 270 9.78 14.33 30.55
C VAL A 270 8.39 14.78 30.09
N LEU A 271 7.76 15.71 30.83
CA LEU A 271 6.47 16.27 30.45
C LEU A 271 6.50 16.99 29.10
N MET A 272 7.48 17.85 28.90
CA MET A 272 7.65 18.59 27.63
C MET A 272 7.88 17.63 26.46
N SER A 273 8.72 16.61 26.63
CA SER A 273 8.97 15.60 25.60
C SER A 273 7.70 14.82 25.24
N SER A 274 6.91 14.44 26.25
CA SER A 274 5.62 13.75 26.05
C SER A 274 4.61 14.64 25.31
N MET A 275 4.55 15.93 25.67
CA MET A 275 3.69 16.88 24.99
C MET A 275 4.11 17.08 23.52
N MET A 276 5.43 17.21 23.23
CA MET A 276 5.94 17.34 21.88
C MET A 276 5.62 16.11 21.02
N PHE A 277 5.77 14.90 21.58
CA PHE A 277 5.36 13.67 20.92
C PHE A 277 3.85 13.68 20.63
N GLY A 278 3.06 14.12 21.61
CA GLY A 278 1.61 14.28 21.47
C GLY A 278 1.22 15.22 20.35
N PHE A 279 1.81 16.38 20.29
CA PHE A 279 1.57 17.33 19.20
C PHE A 279 1.98 16.78 17.84
N ALA A 280 3.06 15.99 17.77
CA ALA A 280 3.47 15.35 16.51
C ALA A 280 2.42 14.35 16.01
N VAL A 281 1.87 13.51 16.91
CA VAL A 281 0.78 12.56 16.56
C VAL A 281 -0.48 13.30 16.16
N LEU A 282 -0.94 14.26 16.96
CA LEU A 282 -2.12 15.07 16.61
C LEU A 282 -1.94 15.82 15.30
N GLY A 283 -0.76 16.38 15.06
CA GLY A 283 -0.42 17.05 13.81
C GLY A 283 -0.52 16.11 12.61
N ALA A 284 -0.13 14.85 12.74
CA ALA A 284 -0.29 13.85 11.66
C ALA A 284 -1.76 13.59 11.33
N TYR A 285 -2.65 13.49 12.33
CA TYR A 285 -4.10 13.33 12.10
C TYR A 285 -4.74 14.60 11.53
N VAL A 286 -4.39 15.77 12.04
CA VAL A 286 -4.89 17.05 11.51
C VAL A 286 -4.45 17.23 10.05
N TRP A 287 -3.19 16.92 9.74
CA TRP A 287 -2.69 16.95 8.37
C TRP A 287 -3.49 16.01 7.46
N ARG A 288 -3.78 14.79 7.93
CA ARG A 288 -4.58 13.83 7.17
C ARG A 288 -5.99 14.36 6.91
N ILE A 289 -6.70 14.83 7.96
CA ILE A 289 -8.03 15.43 7.80
C ILE A 289 -7.99 16.59 6.81
N ALA A 290 -6.97 17.45 6.88
CA ALA A 290 -6.80 18.55 5.96
C ALA A 290 -6.53 18.07 4.51
N GLU A 291 -5.83 16.96 4.33
CA GLU A 291 -5.58 16.36 3.00
C GLU A 291 -6.87 15.79 2.41
N ASP A 292 -7.64 15.04 3.19
CA ASP A 292 -8.94 14.47 2.79
C ASP A 292 -9.97 15.57 2.49
N THR A 293 -10.03 16.63 3.30
CA THR A 293 -10.96 17.76 3.12
C THR A 293 -10.65 18.57 1.86
N ARG A 294 -9.41 18.58 1.38
CA ARG A 294 -9.04 19.30 0.14
C ARG A 294 -9.62 18.67 -1.12
N GLY A 295 -10.08 17.43 -1.07
CA GLY A 295 -10.68 16.71 -2.20
C GLY A 295 -9.75 16.64 -3.44
N ARG A 296 -8.43 16.62 -3.26
CA ARG A 296 -7.48 16.51 -4.37
C ARG A 296 -7.47 15.09 -4.88
N PRO A 297 -7.63 14.87 -6.21
CA PRO A 297 -7.60 13.53 -6.75
C PRO A 297 -6.24 12.85 -6.49
N SER A 298 -6.27 11.56 -6.24
CA SER A 298 -5.07 10.73 -5.97
C SER A 298 -4.11 10.68 -7.16
N SER A 299 -4.60 10.99 -8.38
CA SER A 299 -3.82 11.08 -9.61
C SER A 299 -4.48 12.03 -10.62
N ILE A 300 -3.70 12.53 -11.58
CA ILE A 300 -4.18 13.35 -12.70
C ILE A 300 -3.77 12.67 -14.00
N ILE A 301 -4.74 12.33 -14.84
CA ILE A 301 -4.51 11.72 -16.15
C ILE A 301 -4.11 12.83 -17.12
N ALA A 302 -2.93 12.72 -17.75
CA ALA A 302 -2.44 13.62 -18.77
C ALA A 302 -2.87 13.19 -20.18
N ALA A 303 -2.91 11.87 -20.44
CA ALA A 303 -3.34 11.30 -21.70
C ALA A 303 -3.96 9.92 -21.51
N ARG A 304 -4.90 9.58 -22.39
CA ARG A 304 -5.52 8.25 -22.46
C ARG A 304 -5.60 7.82 -23.91
N LEU A 305 -5.13 6.61 -24.18
CA LEU A 305 -5.22 5.98 -25.50
C LEU A 305 -5.89 4.62 -25.33
N GLU A 306 -6.79 4.28 -26.25
CA GLU A 306 -7.36 2.94 -26.39
C GLU A 306 -6.71 2.27 -27.59
N LEU A 307 -6.15 1.09 -27.39
CA LEU A 307 -5.49 0.31 -28.43
C LEU A 307 -6.28 -0.98 -28.62
N ASP A 308 -6.91 -1.13 -29.77
CA ASP A 308 -7.65 -2.34 -30.13
C ASP A 308 -6.70 -3.44 -30.61
N SER A 309 -7.03 -4.68 -30.30
CA SER A 309 -6.32 -5.84 -30.83
C SER A 309 -6.48 -5.92 -32.36
N ASN A 310 -5.39 -6.12 -33.08
CA ASN A 310 -5.42 -6.29 -34.54
C ASN A 310 -6.09 -7.61 -35.02
N MET A 311 -6.79 -8.33 -34.17
CA MET A 311 -7.47 -9.60 -34.51
C MET A 311 -8.71 -9.45 -35.43
N SER A 312 -9.15 -8.22 -35.76
CA SER A 312 -10.35 -8.01 -36.58
C SER A 312 -10.10 -7.90 -38.09
N GLN A 313 -8.89 -8.22 -38.56
CA GLN A 313 -8.55 -8.17 -40.01
C GLN A 313 -7.85 -9.45 -40.50
N SER A 314 -8.36 -10.62 -40.13
CA SER A 314 -7.97 -11.87 -40.81
C SER A 314 -9.20 -12.74 -41.12
#